data_b1ed10a52f69a8967dd422a62356c05d
#
_entry.id   b1ed10a52f69a8967dd422a62356c05d
#
_cell.length_a   1.000
_cell.length_b   1.000
_cell.length_c   1.000
_cell.angle_alpha   90.00
_cell.angle_beta   90.00
_cell.angle_gamma   90.00
#
_symmetry.space_group_name_H-M   'P 1'
#
loop_
_entity.id
_entity.type
_entity.pdbx_description
1 polymer ?
#
loop_
_entity_poly.entity_id
_entity_poly.type
_entity_poly.pdbx_seq_one_letter_code
_entity_poly.pdbx_strand_id
1 'polypeptide(L)'
;MNTKALFVLAVLFAMVLYSCEPPIFSEVPTITFKGATTNKDADTLILTITFRDGDGDLGISGTDTAADFNYLIEAQKKLDGEFKTVVLPQFTPGVQSTLNGRFPVLKPDGQPGPIEGDLDYTIGLIEPPDLTNELYIMPFDTLQFKIYILDRAGHRSNQVTSSEVVVLKR
;
A
#
# COMPACT_ATOMS: atom_id res chain seq x y z
N MET A 1 -48.43 -21.18 21.98
CA MET A 1 -47.01 -21.31 21.54
C MET A 1 -46.29 -22.07 22.62
N ASN A 2 -45.71 -23.23 22.29
CA ASN A 2 -45.14 -24.14 23.32
C ASN A 2 -43.92 -23.48 23.98
N THR A 3 -43.91 -23.45 25.32
CA THR A 3 -42.79 -22.89 26.11
C THR A 3 -41.43 -23.47 25.74
N LYS A 4 -41.39 -24.72 25.32
CA LYS A 4 -40.17 -25.38 24.79
C LYS A 4 -39.69 -24.77 23.47
N ALA A 5 -40.63 -24.40 22.57
CA ALA A 5 -40.27 -23.75 21.30
C ALA A 5 -39.76 -22.31 21.51
N LEU A 6 -40.32 -21.60 22.50
CA LEU A 6 -39.86 -20.25 22.86
C LEU A 6 -38.43 -20.29 23.45
N PHE A 7 -38.12 -21.30 24.26
CA PHE A 7 -36.81 -21.48 24.85
C PHE A 7 -35.76 -21.82 23.78
N VAL A 8 -36.07 -22.70 22.85
CA VAL A 8 -35.17 -23.03 21.73
C VAL A 8 -34.90 -21.81 20.85
N LEU A 9 -35.94 -21.00 20.56
CA LEU A 9 -35.77 -19.77 19.79
C LEU A 9 -34.93 -18.72 20.50
N ALA A 10 -35.07 -18.59 21.82
CA ALA A 10 -34.23 -17.68 22.62
C ALA A 10 -32.77 -18.12 22.68
N VAL A 11 -32.49 -19.41 22.77
CA VAL A 11 -31.12 -19.95 22.73
C VAL A 11 -30.47 -19.76 21.35
N LEU A 12 -31.22 -20.01 20.27
CA LEU A 12 -30.76 -19.73 18.91
C LEU A 12 -30.47 -18.24 18.68
N PHE A 13 -31.33 -17.36 19.19
CA PHE A 13 -31.13 -15.92 19.11
C PHE A 13 -29.91 -15.45 19.93
N ALA A 14 -29.71 -16.01 21.12
CA ALA A 14 -28.53 -15.74 21.93
C ALA A 14 -27.22 -16.19 21.26
N MET A 15 -27.21 -17.35 20.57
CA MET A 15 -26.05 -17.81 19.82
C MET A 15 -25.67 -16.89 18.65
N VAL A 16 -26.62 -16.25 18.00
CA VAL A 16 -26.36 -15.29 16.92
C VAL A 16 -25.70 -14.00 17.43
N LEU A 17 -26.00 -13.60 18.68
CA LEU A 17 -25.42 -12.38 19.28
C LEU A 17 -23.96 -12.55 19.69
N TYR A 18 -23.46 -13.78 19.89
CA TYR A 18 -22.07 -14.04 20.25
C TYR A 18 -21.11 -14.23 19.05
N SER A 19 -21.60 -14.13 17.81
CA SER A 19 -20.85 -14.54 16.62
C SER A 19 -20.02 -13.44 15.94
N CYS A 20 -19.90 -12.24 16.52
CA CYS A 20 -19.19 -11.16 15.87
C CYS A 20 -18.23 -10.47 16.84
N GLU A 21 -17.14 -11.16 17.20
CA GLU A 21 -15.98 -10.47 17.79
C GLU A 21 -15.22 -9.79 16.62
N PRO A 22 -14.94 -8.48 16.72
CA PRO A 22 -14.11 -7.82 15.72
C PRO A 22 -12.71 -8.47 15.71
N PRO A 23 -12.06 -8.55 14.57
CA PRO A 23 -10.70 -9.09 14.48
C PRO A 23 -9.76 -8.26 15.36
N ILE A 24 -8.89 -8.94 16.11
CA ILE A 24 -7.84 -8.29 16.91
C ILE A 24 -6.60 -8.21 16.01
N PHE A 25 -6.30 -7.02 15.51
CA PHE A 25 -5.05 -6.74 14.81
C PHE A 25 -4.07 -6.01 15.74
N SER A 26 -2.78 -6.05 15.40
CA SER A 26 -1.76 -5.22 16.04
C SER A 26 -1.96 -3.75 15.71
N GLU A 27 -1.69 -2.85 16.66
CA GLU A 27 -1.62 -1.40 16.41
C GLU A 27 -0.49 -1.04 15.43
N VAL A 28 0.55 -1.88 15.33
CA VAL A 28 1.56 -1.76 14.29
C VAL A 28 1.00 -2.32 12.99
N PRO A 29 0.91 -1.53 11.91
CA PRO A 29 0.34 -1.98 10.66
C PRO A 29 1.13 -3.13 10.04
N THR A 30 0.43 -4.00 9.33
CA THR A 30 1.04 -5.10 8.57
C THR A 30 0.57 -5.05 7.13
N ILE A 31 1.47 -5.39 6.20
CA ILE A 31 1.16 -5.41 4.77
C ILE A 31 1.60 -6.71 4.10
N THR A 32 0.91 -7.06 3.03
CA THR A 32 1.30 -8.11 2.09
C THR A 32 1.21 -7.58 0.66
N PHE A 33 2.16 -7.93 -0.19
CA PHE A 33 2.09 -7.57 -1.61
C PHE A 33 1.03 -8.43 -2.31
N LYS A 34 0.08 -7.80 -3.00
CA LYS A 34 -1.00 -8.48 -3.70
C LYS A 34 -0.75 -8.59 -5.21
N GLY A 35 -0.23 -7.54 -5.82
CA GLY A 35 0.04 -7.54 -7.25
C GLY A 35 0.53 -6.20 -7.80
N ALA A 36 0.89 -6.24 -9.08
CA ALA A 36 1.21 -5.06 -9.86
C ALA A 36 0.55 -5.16 -11.23
N THR A 37 -0.01 -4.05 -11.70
CA THR A 37 -0.62 -3.96 -13.04
C THR A 37 -0.17 -2.68 -13.71
N THR A 38 -0.11 -2.70 -15.05
CA THR A 38 0.12 -1.50 -15.86
C THR A 38 -1.19 -1.10 -16.54
N ASN A 39 -1.39 0.19 -16.77
CA ASN A 39 -2.51 0.64 -17.58
C ASN A 39 -2.28 0.29 -19.08
N LYS A 40 -3.31 0.47 -19.91
CA LYS A 40 -3.26 0.12 -21.34
C LYS A 40 -2.21 0.90 -22.11
N ASP A 41 -1.91 2.12 -21.70
CA ASP A 41 -0.94 3.01 -22.35
C ASP A 41 0.48 2.82 -21.81
N ALA A 42 0.64 1.93 -20.81
CA ALA A 42 1.90 1.55 -20.15
C ALA A 42 2.70 2.73 -19.58
N ASP A 43 2.03 3.86 -19.30
CA ASP A 43 2.62 5.05 -18.67
C ASP A 43 2.43 5.08 -17.16
N THR A 44 1.66 4.12 -16.64
CA THR A 44 1.29 4.04 -15.23
C THR A 44 1.41 2.62 -14.72
N LEU A 45 2.07 2.46 -13.58
CA LEU A 45 2.16 1.22 -12.83
C LEU A 45 1.32 1.35 -11.56
N ILE A 46 0.47 0.39 -11.29
CA ILE A 46 -0.34 0.28 -10.06
C ILE A 46 0.22 -0.85 -9.22
N LEU A 47 0.64 -0.55 -8.00
CA LEU A 47 1.05 -1.53 -6.99
C LEU A 47 -0.08 -1.71 -5.99
N THR A 48 -0.53 -2.94 -5.81
CA THR A 48 -1.58 -3.28 -4.84
C THR A 48 -0.96 -4.00 -3.64
N ILE A 49 -1.24 -3.50 -2.44
CA ILE A 49 -0.95 -4.17 -1.18
C ILE A 49 -2.24 -4.44 -0.43
N THR A 50 -2.28 -5.52 0.35
CA THR A 50 -3.30 -5.72 1.38
C THR A 50 -2.71 -5.24 2.70
N PHE A 51 -3.46 -4.48 3.49
CA PHE A 51 -3.04 -3.98 4.80
C PHE A 51 -3.97 -4.45 5.91
N ARG A 52 -3.45 -4.47 7.14
CA ARG A 52 -4.19 -4.64 8.40
C ARG A 52 -3.61 -3.71 9.44
N ASP A 53 -4.48 -3.10 10.24
CA ASP A 53 -4.11 -2.13 11.25
C ASP A 53 -5.14 -2.16 12.40
N GLY A 54 -4.66 -2.22 13.65
CA GLY A 54 -5.50 -2.53 14.81
C GLY A 54 -6.24 -1.35 15.39
N ASP A 55 -5.67 -0.16 15.36
CA ASP A 55 -6.29 1.08 15.86
C ASP A 55 -6.93 1.92 14.76
N GLY A 56 -6.65 1.61 13.48
CA GLY A 56 -7.28 2.24 12.33
C GLY A 56 -6.79 3.65 12.06
N ASP A 57 -5.56 3.95 12.44
CA ASP A 57 -4.99 5.28 12.30
C ASP A 57 -4.18 5.47 11.00
N LEU A 58 -4.34 4.59 10.02
CA LEU A 58 -3.69 4.70 8.71
C LEU A 58 -4.20 5.91 7.91
N GLY A 59 -3.27 6.47 7.15
CA GLY A 59 -3.53 7.56 6.21
C GLY A 59 -3.27 8.96 6.77
N ILE A 60 -3.05 9.92 5.87
CA ILE A 60 -2.75 11.32 6.19
C ILE A 60 -3.85 12.20 5.62
N SER A 61 -4.31 13.18 6.41
CA SER A 61 -5.28 14.17 5.93
C SER A 61 -4.71 14.96 4.76
N GLY A 62 -5.51 15.16 3.71
CA GLY A 62 -5.12 15.98 2.56
C GLY A 62 -4.86 17.44 2.90
N THR A 63 -5.31 17.91 4.06
CA THR A 63 -5.07 19.27 4.58
C THR A 63 -3.76 19.38 5.37
N ASP A 64 -3.15 18.27 5.75
CA ASP A 64 -1.88 18.25 6.45
C ASP A 64 -0.72 18.38 5.46
N THR A 65 -0.29 19.63 5.22
CA THR A 65 0.81 19.94 4.31
C THR A 65 2.20 19.70 4.93
N ALA A 66 2.27 19.55 6.26
CA ALA A 66 3.51 19.32 6.99
C ALA A 66 3.85 17.83 7.15
N ALA A 67 2.87 16.93 6.93
CA ALA A 67 3.10 15.52 7.07
C ALA A 67 4.01 14.97 5.96
N ASP A 68 4.92 14.10 6.35
CA ASP A 68 5.79 13.35 5.46
C ASP A 68 5.02 12.29 4.65
N PHE A 69 5.72 11.59 3.76
CA PHE A 69 5.15 10.46 3.06
C PHE A 69 4.84 9.31 4.03
N ASN A 70 3.71 8.62 3.81
CA ASN A 70 3.29 7.46 4.58
C ASN A 70 3.25 6.16 3.76
N TYR A 71 3.52 6.22 2.47
CA TYR A 71 3.73 5.08 1.58
C TYR A 71 5.14 5.18 1.01
N LEU A 72 6.04 4.31 1.44
CA LEU A 72 7.47 4.38 1.14
C LEU A 72 7.84 3.28 0.16
N ILE A 73 8.48 3.67 -0.94
CA ILE A 73 8.85 2.78 -2.05
C ILE A 73 10.31 2.97 -2.42
N GLU A 74 11.02 1.85 -2.47
CA GLU A 74 12.31 1.72 -3.14
C GLU A 74 12.12 0.88 -4.41
N ALA A 75 12.35 1.47 -5.58
CA ALA A 75 12.39 0.73 -6.83
C ALA A 75 13.78 0.18 -7.10
N GLN A 76 13.83 -1.05 -7.56
CA GLN A 76 15.05 -1.72 -7.99
C GLN A 76 14.88 -2.21 -9.43
N LYS A 77 15.93 -2.10 -10.22
CA LYS A 77 16.03 -2.55 -11.60
C LYS A 77 16.98 -3.72 -11.71
N LYS A 78 16.61 -4.72 -12.50
CA LYS A 78 17.45 -5.89 -12.75
C LYS A 78 18.49 -5.58 -13.81
N LEU A 79 19.77 -5.62 -13.43
CA LEU A 79 20.94 -5.45 -14.29
C LEU A 79 21.85 -6.65 -14.10
N ASP A 80 22.22 -7.32 -15.17
CA ASP A 80 23.12 -8.50 -15.14
C ASP A 80 22.68 -9.59 -14.13
N GLY A 81 21.36 -9.74 -13.96
CA GLY A 81 20.79 -10.73 -13.05
C GLY A 81 20.62 -10.25 -11.60
N GLU A 82 21.14 -9.08 -11.24
CA GLU A 82 21.07 -8.51 -9.89
C GLU A 82 20.12 -7.30 -9.84
N PHE A 83 19.45 -7.10 -8.70
CA PHE A 83 18.62 -5.91 -8.47
C PHE A 83 19.44 -4.77 -7.89
N LYS A 84 19.47 -3.64 -8.60
CA LYS A 84 20.13 -2.39 -8.18
C LYS A 84 19.08 -1.29 -7.98
N THR A 85 19.26 -0.47 -6.94
CA THR A 85 18.34 0.65 -6.67
C THR A 85 18.30 1.63 -7.84
N VAL A 86 17.10 1.98 -8.27
CA VAL A 86 16.84 2.91 -9.36
C VAL A 86 17.23 4.33 -8.93
N VAL A 87 17.84 5.07 -9.85
CA VAL A 87 18.03 6.52 -9.73
C VAL A 87 16.84 7.20 -10.40
N LEU A 88 16.19 8.11 -9.69
CA LEU A 88 15.10 8.90 -10.25
C LEU A 88 15.66 10.20 -10.82
N PRO A 89 15.25 10.59 -12.04
CA PRO A 89 15.72 11.83 -12.63
C PRO A 89 15.26 13.05 -11.83
N GLN A 90 16.13 14.05 -11.71
CA GLN A 90 15.80 15.31 -11.08
C GLN A 90 15.22 16.28 -12.12
N PHE A 91 13.96 16.66 -11.96
CA PHE A 91 13.28 17.60 -12.84
C PHE A 91 13.39 19.05 -12.34
N THR A 92 13.67 19.24 -11.05
CA THR A 92 13.86 20.54 -10.42
C THR A 92 15.19 20.55 -9.68
N PRO A 93 16.10 21.51 -9.94
CA PRO A 93 17.37 21.62 -9.25
C PRO A 93 17.20 21.68 -7.73
N GLY A 94 17.90 20.81 -7.01
CA GLY A 94 17.86 20.74 -5.56
C GLY A 94 16.66 20.00 -4.95
N VAL A 95 15.72 19.52 -5.78
CA VAL A 95 14.59 18.71 -5.33
C VAL A 95 14.85 17.26 -5.75
N GLN A 96 14.97 16.37 -4.76
CA GLN A 96 15.14 14.95 -5.03
C GLN A 96 13.80 14.32 -5.40
N SER A 97 13.73 13.69 -6.56
CA SER A 97 12.56 12.91 -6.96
C SER A 97 12.39 11.68 -6.07
N THR A 98 11.16 11.32 -5.78
CA THR A 98 10.83 10.14 -4.97
C THR A 98 9.59 9.42 -5.55
N LEU A 99 9.52 8.12 -5.34
CA LEU A 99 8.31 7.33 -5.58
C LEU A 99 7.42 7.24 -4.35
N ASN A 100 7.88 7.79 -3.22
CA ASN A 100 7.09 7.81 -2.00
C ASN A 100 5.82 8.63 -2.20
N GLY A 101 4.78 8.27 -1.50
CA GLY A 101 3.50 8.93 -1.61
C GLY A 101 2.72 8.99 -0.33
N ARG A 102 1.54 9.53 -0.45
CA ARG A 102 0.57 9.66 0.62
C ARG A 102 -0.71 8.94 0.21
N PHE A 103 -1.28 8.20 1.13
CA PHE A 103 -2.63 7.71 0.97
C PHE A 103 -3.56 8.42 1.98
N PRO A 104 -4.85 8.59 1.61
CA PRO A 104 -5.80 9.34 2.42
C PRO A 104 -6.13 8.61 3.72
N VAL A 105 -6.70 9.34 4.67
CA VAL A 105 -7.27 8.76 5.88
C VAL A 105 -8.37 7.75 5.47
N LEU A 106 -8.18 6.49 5.84
CA LEU A 106 -9.08 5.41 5.46
C LEU A 106 -10.33 5.34 6.37
N LYS A 107 -10.25 5.94 7.56
CA LYS A 107 -11.34 6.01 8.52
C LYS A 107 -11.52 7.46 8.99
N PRO A 108 -12.24 8.30 8.22
CA PRO A 108 -12.31 9.75 8.45
C PRO A 108 -12.92 10.14 9.79
N ASP A 109 -13.84 9.34 10.30
CA ASP A 109 -14.67 9.70 11.48
C ASP A 109 -13.93 9.52 12.82
N GLY A 110 -12.62 9.22 12.79
CA GLY A 110 -11.76 9.18 13.99
C GLY A 110 -12.16 8.13 15.02
N GLN A 111 -13.01 7.19 14.66
CA GLN A 111 -13.35 6.09 15.54
C GLN A 111 -12.21 5.07 15.55
N PRO A 112 -11.56 4.84 16.70
CA PRO A 112 -10.52 3.82 16.79
C PRO A 112 -11.10 2.44 16.49
N GLY A 113 -10.26 1.55 16.02
CA GLY A 113 -10.62 0.16 15.79
C GLY A 113 -10.05 -0.41 14.50
N PRO A 114 -10.03 -1.73 14.38
CA PRO A 114 -9.30 -2.42 13.32
C PRO A 114 -9.83 -2.09 11.93
N ILE A 115 -8.89 -1.97 11.00
CA ILE A 115 -9.15 -1.83 9.57
C ILE A 115 -8.32 -2.83 8.79
N GLU A 116 -8.87 -3.33 7.70
CA GLU A 116 -8.17 -4.12 6.69
C GLU A 116 -8.72 -3.80 5.30
N GLY A 117 -7.90 -4.00 4.29
CA GLY A 117 -8.31 -3.78 2.90
C GLY A 117 -7.15 -3.84 1.93
N ASP A 118 -7.46 -3.51 0.69
CA ASP A 118 -6.48 -3.36 -0.36
C ASP A 118 -6.22 -1.87 -0.61
N LEU A 119 -4.96 -1.55 -0.88
CA LEU A 119 -4.52 -0.21 -1.24
C LEU A 119 -3.81 -0.25 -2.59
N ASP A 120 -4.36 0.46 -3.56
CA ASP A 120 -3.75 0.68 -4.86
C ASP A 120 -2.91 1.96 -4.83
N TYR A 121 -1.65 1.83 -5.18
CA TYR A 121 -0.75 2.97 -5.31
C TYR A 121 -0.27 3.11 -6.76
N THR A 122 -0.56 4.27 -7.37
CA THR A 122 -0.26 4.56 -8.76
C THR A 122 1.07 5.30 -8.90
N ILE A 123 1.96 4.77 -9.70
CA ILE A 123 3.25 5.35 -10.06
C ILE A 123 3.19 5.77 -11.52
N GLY A 124 3.37 7.06 -11.81
CA GLY A 124 3.59 7.55 -13.16
C GLY A 124 5.00 7.18 -13.63
N LEU A 125 5.09 6.50 -14.75
CA LEU A 125 6.36 6.18 -15.39
C LEU A 125 6.79 7.35 -16.28
N ILE A 126 7.65 8.22 -15.74
CA ILE A 126 8.12 9.43 -16.44
C ILE A 126 9.36 9.08 -17.26
N GLU A 127 9.39 9.54 -18.51
CA GLU A 127 10.59 9.39 -19.33
C GLU A 127 11.76 10.16 -18.72
N PRO A 128 12.95 9.53 -18.60
CA PRO A 128 14.13 10.23 -18.13
C PRO A 128 14.57 11.30 -19.14
N PRO A 129 15.19 12.38 -18.65
CA PRO A 129 15.63 13.50 -19.52
C PRO A 129 16.73 13.10 -20.49
N ASP A 130 17.43 12.04 -20.22
CA ASP A 130 18.45 11.45 -21.06
C ASP A 130 18.52 9.93 -20.85
N LEU A 131 19.22 9.24 -21.72
CA LEU A 131 19.37 7.78 -21.69
C LEU A 131 20.77 7.34 -21.22
N THR A 132 21.53 8.22 -20.60
CA THR A 132 22.93 7.96 -20.26
C THR A 132 23.11 7.21 -18.95
N ASN A 133 22.14 7.30 -18.03
CA ASN A 133 22.20 6.62 -16.75
C ASN A 133 21.47 5.27 -16.83
N GLU A 134 22.23 4.19 -16.73
CA GLU A 134 21.69 2.82 -16.76
C GLU A 134 20.72 2.51 -15.61
N LEU A 135 20.77 3.29 -14.52
CA LEU A 135 19.87 3.12 -13.37
C LEU A 135 18.53 3.87 -13.51
N TYR A 136 18.30 4.60 -14.59
CA TYR A 136 16.98 5.13 -14.89
C TYR A 136 16.03 4.01 -15.32
N ILE A 137 14.73 4.21 -15.06
CA ILE A 137 13.68 3.29 -15.52
C ILE A 137 13.46 3.49 -17.02
N MET A 138 13.66 2.43 -17.76
CA MET A 138 13.50 2.42 -19.23
C MET A 138 12.39 1.44 -19.64
N PRO A 139 11.85 1.58 -20.86
CA PRO A 139 11.00 0.54 -21.44
C PRO A 139 11.67 -0.82 -21.44
N PHE A 140 10.88 -1.85 -21.12
CA PHE A 140 11.30 -3.26 -21.00
C PHE A 140 12.20 -3.60 -19.83
N ASP A 141 12.49 -2.66 -18.93
CA ASP A 141 13.17 -2.97 -17.68
C ASP A 141 12.33 -3.94 -16.82
N THR A 142 13.02 -4.81 -16.14
CA THR A 142 12.44 -5.62 -15.09
C THR A 142 12.69 -4.93 -13.76
N LEU A 143 11.59 -4.55 -13.10
CA LEU A 143 11.61 -3.85 -11.81
C LEU A 143 11.14 -4.75 -10.68
N GLN A 144 11.58 -4.41 -9.47
CA GLN A 144 11.09 -4.93 -8.20
C GLN A 144 10.94 -3.76 -7.23
N PHE A 145 9.95 -3.83 -6.35
CA PHE A 145 9.65 -2.75 -5.41
C PHE A 145 9.70 -3.28 -3.99
N LYS A 146 10.42 -2.57 -3.11
CA LYS A 146 10.34 -2.75 -1.67
C LYS A 146 9.41 -1.69 -1.12
N ILE A 147 8.41 -2.11 -0.35
CA ILE A 147 7.31 -1.27 0.10
C ILE A 147 7.14 -1.43 1.61
N TYR A 148 6.93 -0.32 2.30
CA TYR A 148 6.40 -0.28 3.66
C TYR A 148 5.53 0.95 3.85
N ILE A 149 4.67 0.94 4.87
CA ILE A 149 3.80 2.05 5.21
C ILE A 149 4.04 2.54 6.63
N LEU A 150 3.63 3.77 6.90
CA LEU A 150 3.63 4.38 8.23
C LEU A 150 2.20 4.75 8.59
N ASP A 151 1.84 4.54 9.87
CA ASP A 151 0.62 5.06 10.47
C ASP A 151 0.81 6.50 10.99
N ARG A 152 -0.23 7.09 11.57
CA ARG A 152 -0.16 8.44 12.16
C ARG A 152 0.61 8.48 13.48
N ALA A 153 0.71 7.37 14.20
CA ALA A 153 1.52 7.23 15.40
C ALA A 153 3.02 7.10 15.07
N GLY A 154 3.36 6.86 13.80
CA GLY A 154 4.74 6.67 13.32
C GLY A 154 5.21 5.22 13.39
N HIS A 155 4.32 4.25 13.63
CA HIS A 155 4.69 2.85 13.55
C HIS A 155 4.93 2.46 12.10
N ARG A 156 6.00 1.70 11.90
CA ARG A 156 6.37 1.18 10.58
C ARG A 156 5.89 -0.25 10.42
N SER A 157 5.22 -0.54 9.31
CA SER A 157 4.85 -1.90 8.94
C SER A 157 6.07 -2.79 8.66
N ASN A 158 5.83 -4.09 8.51
CA ASN A 158 6.79 -4.95 7.82
C ASN A 158 7.06 -4.42 6.41
N GLN A 159 8.25 -4.73 5.87
CA GLN A 159 8.59 -4.47 4.47
C GLN A 159 8.20 -5.68 3.62
N VAL A 160 7.57 -5.42 2.49
CA VAL A 160 7.29 -6.44 1.46
C VAL A 160 8.09 -6.14 0.20
N THR A 161 8.39 -7.19 -0.55
CA THR A 161 9.03 -7.08 -1.86
C THR A 161 8.05 -7.58 -2.91
N SER A 162 7.88 -6.81 -3.98
CA SER A 162 6.97 -7.17 -5.08
C SER A 162 7.51 -8.37 -5.87
N SER A 163 6.65 -9.01 -6.65
CA SER A 163 7.10 -9.81 -7.80
C SER A 163 7.85 -8.93 -8.80
N GLU A 164 8.57 -9.56 -9.71
CA GLU A 164 9.16 -8.87 -10.86
C GLU A 164 8.06 -8.30 -11.77
N VAL A 165 8.25 -7.05 -12.20
CA VAL A 165 7.33 -6.32 -13.08
C VAL A 165 8.12 -5.82 -14.28
N VAL A 166 7.64 -6.12 -15.49
CA VAL A 166 8.26 -5.63 -16.71
C VAL A 166 7.57 -4.33 -17.13
N VAL A 167 8.37 -3.26 -17.32
CA VAL A 167 7.88 -1.98 -17.88
C VAL A 167 7.56 -2.18 -19.35
N LEU A 168 6.29 -2.07 -19.71
CA LEU A 168 5.88 -2.20 -21.11
C LEU A 168 6.36 -0.98 -21.91
N LYS A 169 6.48 -1.16 -23.22
CA LYS A 169 6.81 -0.05 -24.15
C LYS A 169 5.63 0.93 -24.19
N ARG A 170 5.94 2.21 -24.12
CA ARG A 170 5.03 3.31 -24.50
C ARG A 170 4.84 3.39 -26.00
#